data_aedbc7c1e26dfcfbb7b814540de9fa9d
#
_entry.id   aedbc7c1e26dfcfbb7b814540de9fa9d
#
_cell.length_a   1.000
_cell.length_b   1.000
_cell.length_c   1.000
_cell.angle_alpha   90.00
_cell.angle_beta   90.00
_cell.angle_gamma   90.00
#
_symmetry.space_group_name_H-M   'P 1'
#
loop_
_entity.id
_entity.type
_entity.pdbx_description
1 polymer ?
#
loop_
_entity_poly.entity_id
_entity_poly.type
_entity_poly.pdbx_seq_one_letter_code
_entity_poly.pdbx_strand_id
1 'polypeptide(L)'
;GTTITLLSNHWXMAWIGLEINTLXIAPLIMNKKTPRSIEATTKYFITQALASTTLLCLTTLNFWKTGEWDINLTHPLPTSLIMITLMMKLGIAPLHFWMPEVLQGTSLKTGLILSTWQKIAPLTLLYQLSTELNTDMMIILGLLSVLVGGWGIINQTELRKMMAYSSIGHLGWTLIIMPYYPNLALLNFTIYMIMSIMMFMTLNKMMQTKMSDISTSWSYSPPLLCLMMLMMLSLGGLLPLTGFLPKLLT
;
A
#
# COMPACT_ATOMS: atom_id res chain seq x y z
N GLY A 1 11.37 0.17 12.31
CA GLY A 1 10.07 0.81 12.45
C GLY A 1 8.92 -0.18 12.37
N THR A 2 8.95 -1.10 11.38
CA THR A 2 7.89 -2.10 11.21
C THR A 2 7.78 -3.01 12.43
N THR A 3 8.92 -3.51 12.94
CA THR A 3 8.88 -4.39 14.11
C THR A 3 8.35 -3.65 15.33
N ILE A 4 8.69 -2.38 15.49
CA ILE A 4 8.20 -1.58 16.60
C ILE A 4 6.67 -1.46 16.52
N THR A 5 6.12 -1.18 15.33
CA THR A 5 4.66 -1.09 15.19
C THR A 5 3.98 -2.43 15.39
N LEU A 6 4.59 -3.52 14.89
CA LEU A 6 3.99 -4.85 15.03
C LEU A 6 3.89 -5.29 16.49
N LEU A 7 4.88 -4.95 17.29
CA LEU A 7 4.94 -5.37 18.68
C LEU A 7 4.34 -4.35 19.64
N SER A 8 3.85 -3.22 19.15
CA SER A 8 3.38 -2.14 20.01
C SER A 8 1.96 -2.41 20.52
N ASN A 9 1.74 -2.10 21.77
CA ASN A 9 0.40 -2.02 22.37
C ASN A 9 0.04 -0.60 22.74
N HIS A 10 0.98 0.33 22.61
CA HIS A 10 0.85 1.74 23.00
C HIS A 10 0.88 2.59 21.73
N TRP A 11 -0.05 3.51 21.64
CA TRP A 11 -0.13 4.35 20.44
C TRP A 11 1.15 5.13 20.13
N UNK A 12 1.78 5.60 20.90
CA UNK A 12 2.93 6.22 20.80
C UNK A 12 3.95 5.49 20.17
N MET A 13 4.07 4.27 20.73
CA MET A 13 5.09 3.40 20.13
C MET A 13 4.75 3.08 18.69
N ALA A 14 3.49 2.84 18.39
CA ALA A 14 3.05 2.62 17.03
C ALA A 14 3.37 3.82 16.14
N TRP A 15 3.11 5.02 16.66
CA TRP A 15 3.40 6.24 15.91
C TRP A 15 4.90 6.38 15.64
N ILE A 16 5.73 6.09 16.64
CA ILE A 16 7.19 6.17 16.47
C ILE A 16 7.64 5.20 15.38
N GLY A 17 7.11 3.98 15.38
CA GLY A 17 7.46 3.00 14.38
C GLY A 17 7.09 3.43 12.97
N LEU A 18 5.90 4.01 12.81
CA LEU A 18 5.47 4.53 11.52
C LEU A 18 6.37 5.67 11.05
N GLU A 19 6.77 6.54 11.97
CA GLU A 19 7.59 7.69 11.63
C GLU A 19 9.00 7.26 11.23
N ILE A 20 9.56 6.26 11.92
CA ILE A 20 10.86 5.72 11.54
C ILE A 20 10.81 5.19 10.10
N ASN A 21 9.74 4.50 9.75
CA ASN A 21 9.58 3.98 8.39
C ASN A 21 9.55 5.10 7.35
N THR A 22 8.79 6.17 7.61
CA THR A 22 8.68 7.26 6.64
C THR A 22 10.00 8.01 6.49
N LEU A 23 10.72 8.22 7.57
CA LEU A 23 12.00 8.93 7.52
C LEU A 23 13.09 8.12 6.84
N UNK A 24 12.86 7.06 6.84
CA UNK A 24 13.77 6.22 6.33
C UNK A 24 13.69 6.04 4.94
N ILE A 25 12.65 5.98 4.53
CA ILE A 25 12.46 5.71 3.13
C ILE A 25 12.69 6.95 2.25
N ALA A 26 12.52 8.13 2.81
CA ALA A 26 12.68 9.37 2.04
C ALA A 26 14.04 9.49 1.37
N PRO A 27 15.17 9.22 2.05
CA PRO A 27 16.46 9.26 1.35
C PRO A 27 16.56 8.22 0.23
N LEU A 28 15.92 7.07 0.36
CA LEU A 28 15.94 6.06 -0.68
C LEU A 28 15.21 6.52 -1.94
N ILE A 29 14.11 7.27 -1.77
CA ILE A 29 13.39 7.82 -2.92
C ILE A 29 14.27 8.81 -3.67
N MET A 30 15.09 9.59 -2.94
CA MET A 30 15.95 10.61 -3.53
C MET A 30 17.36 10.08 -3.85
N ASN A 31 17.52 8.78 -4.05
CA ASN A 31 18.82 8.18 -4.29
C ASN A 31 19.52 8.78 -5.51
N LYS A 32 18.80 8.94 -6.60
CA LYS A 32 19.28 9.69 -7.77
C LYS A 32 18.66 11.08 -7.71
N LYS A 33 19.49 12.11 -7.56
CA LYS A 33 19.00 13.48 -7.36
C LYS A 33 18.57 14.12 -8.67
N THR A 34 17.57 13.53 -9.29
CA THR A 34 16.92 14.10 -10.47
C THR A 34 15.74 14.96 -10.05
N PRO A 35 15.28 15.91 -10.92
CA PRO A 35 14.10 16.70 -10.55
C PRO A 35 12.88 15.83 -10.29
N ARG A 36 12.74 14.72 -11.00
CA ARG A 36 11.60 13.81 -10.81
C ARG A 36 11.65 13.13 -9.44
N SER A 37 12.84 12.71 -9.00
CA SER A 37 12.97 12.05 -7.70
C SER A 37 12.81 13.05 -6.56
N ILE A 38 13.23 14.31 -6.74
CA ILE A 38 13.02 15.34 -5.74
C ILE A 38 11.52 15.61 -5.59
N GLU A 39 10.81 15.70 -6.70
CA GLU A 39 9.36 15.88 -6.67
C GLU A 39 8.67 14.71 -5.97
N ALA A 40 9.08 13.49 -6.28
CA ALA A 40 8.51 12.30 -5.63
C ALA A 40 8.77 12.30 -4.14
N THR A 41 9.99 12.67 -3.72
CA THR A 41 10.35 12.71 -2.31
C THR A 41 9.52 13.74 -1.56
N THR A 42 9.35 14.94 -2.13
CA THR A 42 8.56 15.98 -1.47
C THR A 42 7.10 15.58 -1.35
N LYS A 43 6.52 15.00 -2.39
CA LYS A 43 5.13 14.53 -2.33
C LYS A 43 4.95 13.44 -1.28
N TYR A 44 5.86 12.48 -1.25
CA TYR A 44 5.82 11.41 -0.25
C TYR A 44 5.94 11.98 1.15
N PHE A 45 6.93 12.84 1.38
CA PHE A 45 7.17 13.37 2.71
C PHE A 45 5.99 14.20 3.23
N ILE A 46 5.43 15.06 2.37
CA ILE A 46 4.33 15.93 2.78
C ILE A 46 3.10 15.09 3.14
N THR A 47 2.73 14.12 2.30
CA THR A 47 1.55 13.30 2.59
C THR A 47 1.73 12.44 3.83
N GLN A 48 2.91 11.84 3.98
CA GLN A 48 3.16 11.00 5.15
C GLN A 48 3.28 11.82 6.42
N ALA A 49 3.83 13.02 6.35
CA ALA A 49 3.91 13.91 7.51
C ALA A 49 2.52 14.37 7.95
N LEU A 50 1.66 14.71 6.99
CA LEU A 50 0.28 15.07 7.31
C LEU A 50 -0.43 13.90 7.99
N ALA A 51 -0.25 12.69 7.46
CA ALA A 51 -0.88 11.52 8.07
C ALA A 51 -0.33 11.27 9.48
N SER A 52 0.98 11.46 9.68
CA SER A 52 1.60 11.23 10.99
C SER A 52 1.11 12.24 12.03
N THR A 53 1.07 13.52 11.67
CA THR A 53 0.64 14.54 12.60
C THR A 53 -0.83 14.40 12.97
N THR A 54 -1.68 14.09 11.99
CA THR A 54 -3.10 13.85 12.27
C THR A 54 -3.28 12.60 13.12
N LEU A 55 -2.50 11.55 12.86
CA LEU A 55 -2.57 10.34 13.67
C LEU A 55 -2.21 10.62 15.12
N LEU A 56 -1.12 11.37 15.35
CA LEU A 56 -0.72 11.72 16.71
C LEU A 56 -1.79 12.55 17.41
N CYS A 57 -2.36 13.51 16.71
CA CYS A 57 -3.42 14.34 17.27
C CYS A 57 -4.63 13.49 17.67
N LEU A 58 -5.01 12.56 16.80
CA LEU A 58 -6.18 11.72 17.07
C LEU A 58 -5.94 10.73 18.20
N THR A 59 -4.71 10.23 18.33
CA THR A 59 -4.40 9.33 19.44
C THR A 59 -4.36 10.07 20.76
N THR A 60 -3.91 11.33 20.79
CA THR A 60 -3.99 12.13 22.00
C THR A 60 -5.44 12.45 22.36
N LEU A 61 -6.29 12.70 21.37
CA LEU A 61 -7.72 12.87 21.62
C LEU A 61 -8.35 11.60 22.18
N ASN A 62 -7.94 10.45 21.66
CA ASN A 62 -8.40 9.17 22.19
C ASN A 62 -8.00 8.99 23.64
N PHE A 63 -6.76 9.34 23.98
CA PHE A 63 -6.29 9.28 25.36
C PHE A 63 -7.10 10.23 26.25
N TRP A 64 -7.40 11.42 25.76
CA TRP A 64 -8.18 12.38 26.53
C TRP A 64 -9.56 11.85 26.84
N LYS A 65 -10.18 11.15 25.88
CA LYS A 65 -11.55 10.63 26.06
C LYS A 65 -11.60 9.34 26.87
N THR A 66 -10.62 8.45 26.69
CA THR A 66 -10.63 7.13 27.33
C THR A 66 -9.69 7.03 28.53
N GLY A 67 -8.65 7.86 28.56
CA GLY A 67 -7.61 7.76 29.58
C GLY A 67 -6.61 6.64 29.35
N GLU A 68 -6.65 6.01 28.17
CA GLU A 68 -5.81 4.88 27.85
C GLU A 68 -5.03 5.12 26.57
N TRP A 69 -3.79 4.63 26.53
CA TRP A 69 -2.96 4.66 25.33
C TRP A 69 -2.95 3.31 24.61
N ASP A 70 -3.68 2.34 25.12
CA ASP A 70 -3.75 1.00 24.53
C ASP A 70 -4.44 1.08 23.17
N ILE A 71 -3.86 0.41 22.17
CA ILE A 71 -4.40 0.40 20.81
C ILE A 71 -5.78 -0.26 20.78
N ASN A 72 -5.98 -1.27 21.63
CA ASN A 72 -7.23 -2.03 21.65
C ASN A 72 -8.36 -1.33 22.38
N LEU A 73 -8.08 -0.23 23.09
CA LEU A 73 -9.09 0.51 23.84
C LEU A 73 -9.28 1.89 23.23
N THR A 74 -10.06 1.96 22.16
CA THR A 74 -10.29 3.20 21.43
C THR A 74 -11.74 3.62 21.48
N HIS A 75 -11.94 4.94 21.50
CA HIS A 75 -13.26 5.53 21.41
C HIS A 75 -13.72 5.51 19.93
N PRO A 76 -15.02 5.29 19.67
CA PRO A 76 -15.48 5.16 18.26
C PRO A 76 -15.17 6.36 17.37
N LEU A 77 -15.29 7.58 17.88
CA LEU A 77 -15.07 8.76 17.05
C LEU A 77 -13.63 8.91 16.59
N PRO A 78 -12.63 8.93 17.48
CA PRO A 78 -11.24 8.98 16.98
C PRO A 78 -10.85 7.74 16.21
N THR A 79 -11.46 6.57 16.48
CA THR A 79 -11.11 5.36 15.75
C THR A 79 -11.41 5.49 14.26
N SER A 80 -12.55 6.07 13.90
CA SER A 80 -12.89 6.27 12.48
C SER A 80 -11.91 7.19 11.79
N LEU A 81 -11.49 8.26 12.48
CA LEU A 81 -10.54 9.21 11.91
C LEU A 81 -9.13 8.63 11.85
N ILE A 82 -8.76 7.82 12.85
CA ILE A 82 -7.47 7.10 12.83
C ILE A 82 -7.43 6.16 11.63
N MET A 83 -8.54 5.50 11.34
CA MET A 83 -8.64 4.63 10.17
C MET A 83 -8.33 5.41 8.89
N ILE A 84 -8.87 6.62 8.75
CA ILE A 84 -8.62 7.42 7.56
C ILE A 84 -7.15 7.81 7.45
N THR A 85 -6.49 8.15 8.56
CA THR A 85 -5.07 8.48 8.50
C THR A 85 -4.21 7.27 8.12
N LEU A 86 -4.55 6.09 8.63
CA LEU A 86 -3.84 4.87 8.25
C LEU A 86 -4.08 4.54 6.77
N MET A 87 -5.27 4.78 6.27
CA MET A 87 -5.56 4.61 4.85
C MET A 87 -4.77 5.59 3.99
N MET A 88 -4.55 6.81 4.47
CA MET A 88 -3.71 7.77 3.77
C MET A 88 -2.27 7.26 3.67
N LYS A 89 -1.74 6.64 4.73
CA LYS A 89 -0.41 6.06 4.68
C LYS A 89 -0.34 4.87 3.72
N LEU A 90 -1.42 4.10 3.61
CA LEU A 90 -1.47 2.96 2.69
C LEU A 90 -1.66 3.37 1.23
N GLY A 91 -2.23 4.55 0.99
CA GLY A 91 -2.54 4.98 -0.36
C GLY A 91 -3.87 4.46 -0.85
N ILE A 92 -4.87 4.39 0.03
CA ILE A 92 -6.21 3.92 -0.32
C ILE A 92 -7.06 5.13 -0.73
N ALA A 93 -7.90 4.95 -1.75
CA ALA A 93 -8.74 6.02 -2.26
C ALA A 93 -9.69 6.52 -1.17
N PRO A 94 -9.98 7.81 -1.10
CA PRO A 94 -9.60 8.88 -2.04
C PRO A 94 -8.23 9.52 -1.76
N LEU A 95 -7.47 9.00 -0.81
CA LEU A 95 -6.19 9.56 -0.39
C LEU A 95 -5.03 8.84 -1.07
N HIS A 96 -5.21 8.46 -2.33
CA HIS A 96 -4.29 7.63 -3.09
C HIS A 96 -3.37 8.40 -4.03
N PHE A 97 -3.60 9.72 -4.21
CA PHE A 97 -2.97 10.46 -5.31
C PHE A 97 -1.46 10.48 -5.23
N TRP A 98 -0.89 10.35 -4.03
CA TRP A 98 0.56 10.37 -3.86
C TRP A 98 1.23 9.11 -4.43
N MET A 99 0.54 7.97 -4.40
CA MET A 99 1.16 6.68 -4.67
C MET A 99 1.65 6.54 -6.12
N PRO A 100 0.82 6.79 -7.15
CA PRO A 100 1.31 6.67 -8.53
C PRO A 100 2.44 7.64 -8.86
N GLU A 101 2.36 8.86 -8.36
CA GLU A 101 3.38 9.87 -8.67
C GLU A 101 4.70 9.57 -7.98
N VAL A 102 4.65 9.08 -6.74
CA VAL A 102 5.86 8.71 -6.02
C VAL A 102 6.51 7.50 -6.68
N LEU A 103 5.73 6.48 -7.03
CA LEU A 103 6.30 5.29 -7.68
C LEU A 103 6.89 5.62 -9.05
N GLN A 104 6.28 6.56 -9.77
CA GLN A 104 6.82 6.98 -11.07
C GLN A 104 8.18 7.66 -10.92
N GLY A 105 8.41 8.36 -9.82
CA GLY A 105 9.66 9.07 -9.59
C GLY A 105 10.74 8.30 -8.86
N THR A 106 10.50 7.02 -8.54
CA THR A 106 11.47 6.19 -7.80
C THR A 106 12.07 5.12 -8.71
N SER A 107 13.17 4.53 -8.24
CA SER A 107 13.72 3.34 -8.90
C SER A 107 12.81 2.15 -8.62
N LEU A 108 12.98 1.09 -9.42
CA LEU A 108 12.16 -0.11 -9.24
C LEU A 108 12.42 -0.79 -7.90
N LYS A 109 13.66 -0.75 -7.42
CA LYS A 109 13.97 -1.34 -6.11
C LYS A 109 13.27 -0.58 -4.98
N THR A 110 13.32 0.74 -5.01
CA THR A 110 12.63 1.55 -4.01
C THR A 110 11.11 1.41 -4.15
N GLY A 111 10.62 1.32 -5.37
CA GLY A 111 9.20 1.08 -5.62
C GLY A 111 8.72 -0.24 -5.03
N LEU A 112 9.57 -1.26 -5.10
CA LEU A 112 9.26 -2.56 -4.48
C LEU A 112 9.07 -2.40 -2.97
N ILE A 113 9.98 -1.69 -2.32
CA ILE A 113 9.89 -1.46 -0.88
C ILE A 113 8.62 -0.67 -0.54
N LEU A 114 8.35 0.38 -1.30
CA LEU A 114 7.16 1.21 -1.07
C LEU A 114 5.86 0.43 -1.25
N SER A 115 5.83 -0.45 -2.23
CA SER A 115 4.59 -1.19 -2.55
C SER A 115 4.34 -2.36 -1.62
N THR A 116 5.36 -2.89 -0.96
CA THR A 116 5.22 -4.10 -0.16
C THR A 116 5.55 -3.86 1.31
N TRP A 117 6.79 -3.56 1.63
CA TRP A 117 7.25 -3.49 3.02
C TRP A 117 6.64 -2.34 3.79
N GLN A 118 6.53 -1.18 3.16
CA GLN A 118 6.03 0.02 3.84
C GLN A 118 4.54 -0.07 4.17
N LYS A 119 3.83 -1.01 3.58
CA LYS A 119 2.40 -1.17 3.83
C LYS A 119 2.11 -2.11 5.01
N ILE A 120 3.12 -2.83 5.49
CA ILE A 120 2.90 -3.80 6.56
C ILE A 120 2.48 -3.11 7.86
N ALA A 121 3.19 -2.06 8.26
CA ALA A 121 2.96 -1.42 9.55
C ALA A 121 1.56 -0.78 9.63
N PRO A 122 1.13 0.07 8.68
CA PRO A 122 -0.22 0.62 8.76
C PRO A 122 -1.31 -0.45 8.67
N LEU A 123 -1.07 -1.49 7.85
CA LEU A 123 -2.07 -2.54 7.69
C LEU A 123 -2.25 -3.36 8.96
N THR A 124 -1.15 -3.63 9.68
CA THR A 124 -1.27 -4.37 10.94
C THR A 124 -2.01 -3.56 12.00
N LEU A 125 -1.84 -2.24 12.00
CA LEU A 125 -2.61 -1.40 12.89
C LEU A 125 -4.09 -1.44 12.56
N LEU A 126 -4.44 -1.41 11.26
CA LEU A 126 -5.85 -1.57 10.84
C LEU A 126 -6.38 -2.95 11.25
N TYR A 127 -5.56 -3.98 11.13
CA TYR A 127 -5.96 -5.33 11.53
C TYR A 127 -6.24 -5.39 13.03
N GLN A 128 -5.40 -4.77 13.85
CA GLN A 128 -5.63 -4.73 15.29
C GLN A 128 -6.91 -3.98 15.65
N LEU A 129 -7.26 -2.98 14.86
CA LEU A 129 -8.47 -2.20 15.08
C LEU A 129 -9.69 -2.76 14.35
N SER A 130 -9.57 -3.90 13.67
CA SER A 130 -10.61 -4.38 12.77
C SER A 130 -11.97 -4.57 13.45
N THR A 131 -11.99 -4.96 14.73
CA THR A 131 -13.23 -5.14 15.46
C THR A 131 -13.87 -3.82 15.89
N GLU A 132 -13.08 -2.75 15.96
CA GLU A 132 -13.55 -1.43 16.41
C GLU A 132 -13.89 -0.49 15.25
N LEU A 133 -13.55 -0.86 14.01
CA LEU A 133 -13.68 0.02 12.87
C LEU A 133 -15.12 0.05 12.36
N ASN A 134 -15.48 1.19 11.75
CA ASN A 134 -16.75 1.36 11.10
C ASN A 134 -16.80 0.50 9.83
N THR A 135 -17.66 -0.50 9.83
CA THR A 135 -17.78 -1.47 8.75
C THR A 135 -18.20 -0.80 7.43
N ASP A 136 -19.19 0.07 7.50
CA ASP A 136 -19.69 0.74 6.29
C ASP A 136 -18.63 1.63 5.66
N MET A 137 -17.89 2.35 6.48
CA MET A 137 -16.81 3.20 5.99
C MET A 137 -15.73 2.39 5.29
N MET A 138 -15.35 1.25 5.89
CA MET A 138 -14.34 0.39 5.29
C MET A 138 -14.79 -0.17 3.95
N ILE A 139 -16.06 -0.56 3.85
CA ILE A 139 -16.60 -1.10 2.60
C ILE A 139 -16.63 -0.02 1.52
N ILE A 140 -17.13 1.17 1.88
CA ILE A 140 -17.25 2.26 0.90
C ILE A 140 -15.87 2.67 0.39
N LEU A 141 -14.91 2.87 1.29
CA LEU A 141 -13.57 3.28 0.89
C LEU A 141 -12.84 2.18 0.14
N GLY A 142 -13.08 0.91 0.53
CA GLY A 142 -12.52 -0.22 -0.20
C GLY A 142 -13.06 -0.32 -1.61
N LEU A 143 -14.37 -0.12 -1.79
CA LEU A 143 -14.97 -0.13 -3.13
C LEU A 143 -14.43 1.01 -3.98
N LEU A 144 -14.28 2.19 -3.39
CA LEU A 144 -13.68 3.31 -4.11
C LEU A 144 -12.26 2.96 -4.57
N SER A 145 -11.48 2.31 -3.70
CA SER A 145 -10.12 1.92 -4.05
C SER A 145 -10.10 0.90 -5.17
N VAL A 146 -11.00 -0.07 -5.15
CA VAL A 146 -11.08 -1.07 -6.23
C VAL A 146 -11.41 -0.38 -7.56
N LEU A 147 -12.38 0.53 -7.54
CA LEU A 147 -12.79 1.25 -8.76
C LEU A 147 -11.67 2.14 -9.27
N VAL A 148 -11.07 2.93 -8.39
CA VAL A 148 -9.99 3.84 -8.78
C VAL A 148 -8.79 3.06 -9.29
N GLY A 149 -8.43 1.97 -8.61
CA GLY A 149 -7.31 1.14 -9.05
C GLY A 149 -7.55 0.52 -10.40
N GLY A 150 -8.75 -0.01 -10.63
CA GLY A 150 -9.09 -0.61 -11.90
C GLY A 150 -9.12 0.39 -13.04
N TRP A 151 -9.77 1.53 -12.82
CA TRP A 151 -9.83 2.57 -13.84
C TRP A 151 -8.48 3.23 -14.08
N GLY A 152 -7.67 3.37 -13.03
CA GLY A 152 -6.38 4.02 -13.15
C GLY A 152 -5.39 3.26 -14.00
N ILE A 153 -5.52 1.93 -14.07
CA ILE A 153 -4.62 1.10 -14.90
C ILE A 153 -4.86 1.33 -16.38
N ILE A 154 -6.11 1.59 -16.76
CA ILE A 154 -6.47 1.79 -18.16
C ILE A 154 -5.74 3.02 -18.69
N ASN A 155 -5.12 2.88 -19.86
CA ASN A 155 -4.39 3.94 -20.56
C ASN A 155 -3.07 4.37 -19.89
N GLN A 156 -2.57 3.62 -18.92
CA GLN A 156 -1.25 3.91 -18.36
C GLN A 156 -0.16 3.32 -19.24
N THR A 157 0.87 4.11 -19.50
CA THR A 157 2.02 3.66 -20.28
C THR A 157 3.22 3.33 -19.40
N GLU A 158 3.30 3.92 -18.21
CA GLU A 158 4.39 3.68 -17.27
C GLU A 158 4.07 2.48 -16.38
N LEU A 159 5.01 1.52 -16.36
CA LEU A 159 4.80 0.30 -15.57
C LEU A 159 4.74 0.57 -14.08
N ARG A 160 5.53 1.52 -13.59
CA ARG A 160 5.52 1.85 -12.17
C ARG A 160 4.19 2.45 -11.74
N LYS A 161 3.57 3.27 -12.59
CA LYS A 161 2.22 3.78 -12.32
C LYS A 161 1.18 2.67 -12.33
N MET A 162 1.31 1.73 -13.27
CA MET A 162 0.41 0.58 -13.31
C MET A 162 0.51 -0.24 -12.03
N MET A 163 1.73 -0.45 -11.53
CA MET A 163 1.92 -1.18 -10.28
C MET A 163 1.32 -0.43 -9.09
N ALA A 164 1.40 0.91 -9.10
CA ALA A 164 0.79 1.71 -8.04
C ALA A 164 -0.73 1.55 -8.03
N TYR A 165 -1.36 1.64 -9.19
CA TYR A 165 -2.81 1.47 -9.27
C TYR A 165 -3.25 0.06 -8.93
N SER A 166 -2.44 -0.95 -9.28
CA SER A 166 -2.76 -2.32 -8.89
C SER A 166 -2.70 -2.48 -7.37
N SER A 167 -1.76 -1.81 -6.71
CA SER A 167 -1.67 -1.85 -5.26
C SER A 167 -2.89 -1.19 -4.62
N ILE A 168 -3.38 -0.09 -5.20
CA ILE A 168 -4.57 0.58 -4.70
C ILE A 168 -5.78 -0.37 -4.79
N GLY A 169 -5.93 -1.06 -5.90
CA GLY A 169 -7.03 -2.00 -6.09
C GLY A 169 -6.96 -3.19 -5.13
N HIS A 170 -5.78 -3.78 -4.98
CA HIS A 170 -5.62 -4.93 -4.08
C HIS A 170 -5.85 -4.56 -2.62
N LEU A 171 -5.41 -3.39 -2.21
CA LEU A 171 -5.69 -2.92 -0.85
C LEU A 171 -7.17 -2.65 -0.64
N GLY A 172 -7.85 -2.21 -1.70
CA GLY A 172 -9.30 -2.07 -1.63
C GLY A 172 -10.00 -3.38 -1.30
N TRP A 173 -9.61 -4.47 -1.97
CA TRP A 173 -10.14 -5.79 -1.65
C TRP A 173 -9.83 -6.21 -0.22
N THR A 174 -8.62 -5.93 0.25
CA THR A 174 -8.23 -6.23 1.62
C THR A 174 -9.13 -5.50 2.61
N LEU A 175 -9.40 -4.22 2.36
CA LEU A 175 -10.25 -3.42 3.24
C LEU A 175 -11.69 -3.92 3.28
N ILE A 176 -12.24 -4.33 2.14
CA ILE A 176 -13.63 -4.78 2.07
C ILE A 176 -13.84 -6.01 2.95
N ILE A 177 -12.90 -6.94 2.93
CA ILE A 177 -13.07 -8.22 3.64
C ILE A 177 -12.63 -8.12 5.10
N MET A 178 -11.83 -7.13 5.48
CA MET A 178 -11.24 -7.06 6.81
C MET A 178 -12.26 -7.04 7.95
N PRO A 179 -13.39 -6.29 7.86
CA PRO A 179 -14.34 -6.30 8.97
C PRO A 179 -14.99 -7.66 9.21
N TYR A 180 -15.11 -8.49 8.19
CA TYR A 180 -15.80 -9.77 8.30
C TYR A 180 -14.83 -10.91 8.58
N TYR A 181 -13.74 -10.99 7.85
CA TYR A 181 -12.76 -12.07 7.94
C TYR A 181 -11.35 -11.50 7.94
N PRO A 182 -10.85 -11.03 9.09
CA PRO A 182 -9.52 -10.39 9.10
C PRO A 182 -8.41 -11.31 8.63
N ASN A 183 -8.50 -12.60 8.92
CA ASN A 183 -7.46 -13.55 8.48
C ASN A 183 -7.45 -13.70 6.98
N LEU A 184 -8.63 -13.66 6.35
CA LEU A 184 -8.72 -13.71 4.89
C LEU A 184 -8.15 -12.44 4.26
N ALA A 185 -8.34 -11.29 4.92
CA ALA A 185 -7.72 -10.04 4.47
C ALA A 185 -6.20 -10.13 4.50
N LEU A 186 -5.65 -10.74 5.56
CA LEU A 186 -4.20 -10.95 5.65
C LEU A 186 -3.70 -11.88 4.55
N LEU A 187 -4.47 -12.91 4.24
CA LEU A 187 -4.12 -13.82 3.15
C LEU A 187 -4.07 -13.08 1.82
N ASN A 188 -5.08 -12.26 1.56
CA ASN A 188 -5.14 -11.47 0.33
C ASN A 188 -3.92 -10.54 0.23
N PHE A 189 -3.57 -9.88 1.33
CA PHE A 189 -2.42 -8.99 1.35
C PHE A 189 -1.11 -9.75 1.14
N THR A 190 -0.97 -10.92 1.76
CA THR A 190 0.24 -11.74 1.61
C THR A 190 0.45 -12.17 0.17
N ILE A 191 -0.63 -12.62 -0.49
CA ILE A 191 -0.54 -13.03 -1.89
C ILE A 191 -0.20 -11.83 -2.78
N TYR A 192 -0.83 -10.67 -2.51
CA TYR A 192 -0.49 -9.44 -3.24
C TYR A 192 1.00 -9.10 -3.07
N MET A 193 1.53 -9.20 -1.85
CA MET A 193 2.95 -8.90 -1.60
C MET A 193 3.85 -9.81 -2.41
N ILE A 194 3.58 -11.10 -2.41
CA ILE A 194 4.40 -12.07 -3.15
C ILE A 194 4.38 -11.75 -4.64
N MET A 195 3.19 -11.53 -5.19
CA MET A 195 3.07 -11.21 -6.62
C MET A 195 3.78 -9.90 -6.97
N SER A 196 3.65 -8.89 -6.12
CA SER A 196 4.30 -7.59 -6.37
C SER A 196 5.81 -7.69 -6.30
N ILE A 197 6.34 -8.46 -5.34
CA ILE A 197 7.78 -8.66 -5.23
C ILE A 197 8.30 -9.31 -6.51
N MET A 198 7.65 -10.36 -6.96
CA MET A 198 8.08 -11.06 -8.18
C MET A 198 7.99 -10.15 -9.40
N MET A 199 6.92 -9.35 -9.49
CA MET A 199 6.74 -8.45 -10.62
C MET A 199 7.81 -7.37 -10.67
N PHE A 200 8.06 -6.70 -9.52
CA PHE A 200 9.09 -5.67 -9.47
C PHE A 200 10.48 -6.23 -9.74
N MET A 201 10.77 -7.42 -9.24
CA MET A 201 12.09 -8.04 -9.46
C MET A 201 12.30 -8.38 -10.92
N THR A 202 11.28 -8.92 -11.60
CA THR A 202 11.41 -9.21 -13.03
C THR A 202 11.56 -7.93 -13.85
N LEU A 203 10.80 -6.88 -13.51
CA LEU A 203 10.93 -5.61 -14.20
C LEU A 203 12.30 -5.00 -14.01
N ASN A 204 12.85 -5.09 -12.80
CA ASN A 204 14.17 -4.56 -12.51
C ASN A 204 15.25 -5.34 -13.28
N LYS A 205 15.10 -6.66 -13.36
CA LYS A 205 16.07 -7.50 -14.09
C LYS A 205 16.05 -7.18 -15.58
N MET A 206 14.86 -6.92 -16.14
CA MET A 206 14.72 -6.56 -17.55
C MET A 206 14.95 -5.08 -17.82
N MET A 207 15.06 -4.27 -16.76
CA MET A 207 15.24 -2.81 -16.84
C MET A 207 14.13 -2.12 -17.62
N GLN A 208 12.90 -2.64 -17.49
CA GLN A 208 11.75 -2.11 -18.20
C GLN A 208 11.02 -1.09 -17.34
N THR A 209 10.64 0.02 -17.96
CA THR A 209 9.87 1.07 -17.26
C THR A 209 8.58 1.41 -17.98
N LYS A 210 8.49 1.11 -19.28
CA LYS A 210 7.32 1.42 -20.10
C LYS A 210 6.72 0.16 -20.68
N MET A 211 5.41 0.21 -20.95
CA MET A 211 4.70 -0.91 -21.54
C MET A 211 5.25 -1.31 -22.89
N SER A 212 5.64 -0.32 -23.71
CA SER A 212 6.20 -0.58 -25.04
C SER A 212 7.53 -1.34 -24.97
N ASP A 213 8.31 -1.15 -23.89
CA ASP A 213 9.59 -1.84 -23.73
C ASP A 213 9.38 -3.34 -23.54
N ILE A 214 8.26 -3.74 -22.92
CA ILE A 214 7.97 -5.16 -22.71
C ILE A 214 7.81 -5.86 -24.06
N SER A 215 7.10 -5.25 -24.99
CA SER A 215 6.86 -5.87 -26.30
C SER A 215 8.16 -6.00 -27.12
N THR A 216 9.10 -5.09 -26.93
CA THR A 216 10.38 -5.13 -27.65
C THR A 216 11.43 -6.02 -26.99
N SER A 217 11.21 -6.46 -25.76
CA SER A 217 12.17 -7.27 -25.02
C SER A 217 12.05 -8.76 -25.33
N TRP A 218 11.15 -9.14 -26.24
CA TRP A 218 10.93 -10.53 -26.59
C TRP A 218 12.20 -11.22 -27.09
N SER A 219 13.01 -10.53 -27.88
CA SER A 219 14.24 -11.08 -28.42
C SER A 219 15.32 -11.23 -27.35
N TYR A 220 15.20 -10.55 -26.25
CA TYR A 220 16.19 -10.55 -25.16
C TYR A 220 16.16 -11.84 -24.35
N SER A 221 15.03 -12.09 -23.70
CA SER A 221 14.86 -13.26 -22.86
C SER A 221 13.38 -13.67 -22.87
N PRO A 222 13.01 -14.52 -23.84
CA PRO A 222 11.60 -14.94 -23.93
C PRO A 222 11.04 -15.62 -22.68
N PRO A 223 11.81 -16.51 -21.98
CA PRO A 223 11.26 -17.10 -20.76
C PRO A 223 10.95 -16.09 -19.68
N LEU A 224 11.79 -15.08 -19.53
CA LEU A 224 11.57 -14.05 -18.52
C LEU A 224 10.34 -13.19 -18.86
N LEU A 225 10.19 -12.89 -20.16
CA LEU A 225 9.02 -12.15 -20.62
C LEU A 225 7.73 -12.93 -20.40
N CYS A 226 7.75 -14.23 -20.68
CA CYS A 226 6.58 -15.09 -20.45
C CYS A 226 6.22 -15.13 -18.96
N LEU A 227 7.23 -15.23 -18.10
CA LEU A 227 7.02 -15.22 -16.64
C LEU A 227 6.40 -13.91 -16.20
N MET A 228 6.89 -12.78 -16.73
CA MET A 228 6.34 -11.46 -16.38
C MET A 228 4.90 -11.31 -16.84
N MET A 229 4.57 -11.82 -18.03
CA MET A 229 3.20 -11.78 -18.52
C MET A 229 2.27 -12.57 -17.63
N LEU A 230 2.72 -13.76 -17.18
CA LEU A 230 1.94 -14.57 -16.26
C LEU A 230 1.74 -13.86 -14.92
N MET A 231 2.77 -13.15 -14.46
CA MET A 231 2.66 -12.38 -13.21
C MET A 231 1.65 -11.24 -13.35
N MET A 232 1.65 -10.57 -14.51
CA MET A 232 0.68 -9.50 -14.74
C MET A 232 -0.75 -10.03 -14.75
N LEU A 233 -0.97 -11.16 -15.40
CA LEU A 233 -2.29 -11.79 -15.42
C LEU A 233 -2.71 -12.22 -14.02
N SER A 234 -1.76 -12.72 -13.22
CA SER A 234 -2.03 -13.13 -11.85
C SER A 234 -2.44 -11.93 -10.99
N LEU A 235 -1.75 -10.81 -11.13
CA LEU A 235 -2.11 -9.58 -10.41
C LEU A 235 -3.50 -9.09 -10.81
N GLY A 236 -3.89 -9.33 -12.06
CA GLY A 236 -5.22 -8.99 -12.52
C GLY A 236 -6.31 -9.90 -11.99
N GLY A 237 -5.94 -11.03 -11.37
CA GLY A 237 -6.91 -11.94 -10.78
C GLY A 237 -7.55 -12.90 -11.76
N LEU A 238 -6.85 -13.26 -12.84
CA LEU A 238 -7.39 -14.17 -13.85
C LEU A 238 -7.11 -15.63 -13.51
N LEU A 239 -8.08 -16.49 -13.83
CA LEU A 239 -7.94 -17.92 -13.66
C LEU A 239 -6.88 -18.46 -14.61
N PRO A 240 -6.12 -19.50 -14.22
CA PRO A 240 -6.07 -20.22 -12.93
C PRO A 240 -4.96 -19.72 -12.00
N LEU A 241 -4.59 -18.48 -12.11
CA LEU A 241 -3.40 -17.92 -11.44
C LEU A 241 -3.69 -17.60 -9.97
N THR A 242 -2.64 -17.46 -9.19
CA THR A 242 -2.75 -17.31 -7.74
C THR A 242 -3.50 -16.06 -7.32
N GLY A 243 -3.47 -15.00 -8.14
CA GLY A 243 -4.20 -13.76 -7.82
C GLY A 243 -5.71 -13.91 -7.85
N PHE A 244 -6.21 -14.95 -8.52
CA PHE A 244 -7.64 -15.21 -8.58
C PHE A 244 -8.19 -15.77 -7.27
N LEU A 245 -7.40 -16.60 -6.59
CA LEU A 245 -7.86 -17.33 -5.41
C LEU A 245 -8.34 -16.43 -4.27
N PRO A 246 -7.56 -15.42 -3.83
CA PRO A 246 -8.07 -14.57 -2.76
C PRO A 246 -9.30 -13.76 -3.16
N LYS A 247 -9.41 -13.34 -4.41
CA LYS A 247 -10.58 -12.60 -4.87
C LYS A 247 -11.81 -13.49 -4.94
N LEU A 248 -11.64 -14.76 -5.25
CA LEU A 248 -12.74 -15.72 -5.22
C LEU A 248 -13.22 -15.96 -3.80
N LEU A 249 -12.30 -16.04 -2.84
CA LEU A 249 -12.64 -16.28 -1.45
C LEU A 249 -13.30 -15.07 -0.78
N THR A 250 -13.01 -13.85 -1.28
CA THR A 250 -13.65 -12.66 -0.73
C THR A 250 -15.02 -12.43 -1.34
#